data_33152e1a71e5d2448cba4268b4edb392
#
_entry.id   33152e1a71e5d2448cba4268b4edb392
#
_cell.length_a   1.000
_cell.length_b   1.000
_cell.length_c   1.000
_cell.angle_alpha   90.00
_cell.angle_beta   90.00
_cell.angle_gamma   90.00
#
_symmetry.space_group_name_H-M   'P 1'
#
loop_
_entity.id
_entity.type
_entity.pdbx_description
1 polymer ?
#
loop_
_entity_poly.entity_id
_entity_poly.type
_entity_poly.pdbx_seq_one_letter_code
_entity_poly.pdbx_strand_id
1 'polypeptide(L)'
;MEVRAYLRGARLSPQKAGLVADQIRGLGVEKALDVLNFSKKKGADLIKKLLNSAISNSENNEEANIDELAIKSIIVNKGFVMKRIKIRARGRADRIRKPFCNIEIMLTDNKEAKDGSES
;
A
#
# COMPACT_ATOMS: atom_id res chain seq x y z
N MET A 1 -9.62 8.57 16.00
CA MET A 1 -8.19 8.24 15.93
C MET A 1 -7.81 7.94 14.49
N GLU A 2 -6.68 8.45 14.04
CA GLU A 2 -6.14 8.17 12.71
C GLU A 2 -4.66 7.85 12.83
N VAL A 3 -4.26 6.75 12.22
CA VAL A 3 -2.85 6.33 12.22
C VAL A 3 -2.41 6.12 10.79
N ARG A 4 -1.22 6.60 10.49
CA ARG A 4 -0.64 6.54 9.15
C ARG A 4 0.62 5.70 9.14
N ALA A 5 0.86 5.04 8.02
CA ALA A 5 2.12 4.39 7.75
C ALA A 5 2.52 4.70 6.31
N TYR A 6 3.81 4.80 6.07
CA TYR A 6 4.35 5.16 4.77
C TYR A 6 5.32 4.10 4.28
N LEU A 7 5.27 3.82 3.01
CA LEU A 7 6.27 3.03 2.34
C LEU A 7 6.82 3.88 1.19
N ARG A 8 8.05 4.33 1.33
CA ARG A 8 8.71 5.16 0.32
C ARG A 8 9.62 4.32 -0.54
N GLY A 9 9.58 4.58 -1.85
CA GLY A 9 10.47 3.90 -2.75
C GLY A 9 10.17 2.41 -2.91
N ALA A 10 8.91 2.03 -2.89
CA ALA A 10 8.52 0.66 -3.16
C ALA A 10 8.86 0.31 -4.61
N ARG A 11 9.51 -0.82 -4.80
CA ARG A 11 9.96 -1.26 -6.12
C ARG A 11 8.81 -1.90 -6.89
N LEU A 12 7.86 -1.07 -7.24
CA LEU A 12 6.61 -1.47 -7.87
C LEU A 12 6.06 -0.29 -8.64
N SER A 13 5.47 -0.54 -9.80
CA SER A 13 4.86 0.56 -10.55
C SER A 13 3.61 1.07 -9.82
N PRO A 14 3.34 2.37 -9.88
CA PRO A 14 2.13 2.92 -9.25
C PRO A 14 0.86 2.25 -9.73
N GLN A 15 0.78 1.87 -10.99
CA GLN A 15 -0.39 1.20 -11.55
C GLN A 15 -0.64 -0.15 -10.87
N LYS A 16 0.41 -0.95 -10.71
CA LYS A 16 0.28 -2.26 -10.06
C LYS A 16 -0.06 -2.13 -8.58
N ALA A 17 0.56 -1.16 -7.90
CA ALA A 17 0.23 -0.88 -6.51
C ALA A 17 -1.20 -0.39 -6.37
N GLY A 18 -1.66 0.44 -7.29
CA GLY A 18 -3.04 0.95 -7.30
C GLY A 18 -4.08 -0.15 -7.44
N LEU A 19 -3.81 -1.16 -8.25
CA LEU A 19 -4.72 -2.29 -8.43
C LEU A 19 -4.94 -3.03 -7.10
N VAL A 20 -3.88 -3.25 -6.34
CA VAL A 20 -3.98 -3.90 -5.04
C VAL A 20 -4.66 -2.98 -4.03
N ALA A 21 -4.30 -1.70 -4.03
CA ALA A 21 -4.88 -0.72 -3.12
C ALA A 21 -6.40 -0.62 -3.30
N ASP A 22 -6.87 -0.65 -4.54
CA ASP A 22 -8.30 -0.56 -4.83
C ASP A 22 -9.08 -1.75 -4.27
N GLN A 23 -8.46 -2.92 -4.17
CA GLN A 23 -9.09 -4.11 -3.62
C GLN A 23 -9.36 -4.01 -2.12
N ILE A 24 -8.58 -3.23 -1.41
CA ILE A 24 -8.67 -3.14 0.06
C ILE A 24 -9.16 -1.80 0.57
N ARG A 25 -9.36 -0.82 -0.32
CA ARG A 25 -9.79 0.51 0.10
C ARG A 25 -11.18 0.46 0.73
N GLY A 26 -11.30 1.01 1.93
CA GLY A 26 -12.57 1.06 2.63
C GLY A 26 -12.92 -0.19 3.41
N LEU A 27 -12.10 -1.23 3.36
CA LEU A 27 -12.35 -2.47 4.08
C LEU A 27 -11.88 -2.38 5.53
N GLY A 28 -12.49 -3.18 6.39
CA GLY A 28 -11.94 -3.42 7.71
C GLY A 28 -10.58 -4.10 7.58
N VAL A 29 -9.73 -3.90 8.59
CA VAL A 29 -8.35 -4.38 8.54
C VAL A 29 -8.28 -5.89 8.40
N GLU A 30 -9.12 -6.64 9.12
CA GLU A 30 -9.13 -8.10 9.03
C GLU A 30 -9.45 -8.59 7.62
N LYS A 31 -10.48 -7.99 7.00
CA LYS A 31 -10.87 -8.33 5.63
C LYS A 31 -9.77 -7.98 4.64
N ALA A 32 -9.15 -6.82 4.84
CA ALA A 32 -8.05 -6.41 3.98
C ALA A 32 -6.87 -7.38 4.05
N LEU A 33 -6.52 -7.84 5.25
CA LEU A 33 -5.47 -8.83 5.42
C LEU A 33 -5.80 -10.14 4.69
N ASP A 34 -7.04 -10.59 4.78
CA ASP A 34 -7.47 -11.79 4.08
C ASP A 34 -7.33 -11.62 2.57
N VAL A 35 -7.78 -10.50 2.03
CA VAL A 35 -7.64 -10.21 0.60
C VAL A 35 -6.17 -10.23 0.18
N LEU A 36 -5.31 -9.60 0.95
CA LEU A 36 -3.88 -9.55 0.64
C LEU A 36 -3.21 -10.93 0.75
N ASN A 37 -3.62 -11.74 1.71
CA ASN A 37 -3.07 -13.09 1.89
C ASN A 37 -3.41 -14.00 0.70
N PHE A 38 -4.59 -13.84 0.12
CA PHE A 38 -5.02 -14.65 -1.01
C PHE A 38 -4.66 -14.07 -2.35
N SER A 39 -4.13 -12.87 -2.40
CA SER A 39 -3.74 -12.23 -3.65
C SER A 39 -2.44 -12.80 -4.16
N LYS A 40 -2.39 -13.11 -5.45
CA LYS A 40 -1.17 -13.57 -6.11
C LYS A 40 -0.36 -12.43 -6.69
N LYS A 41 -0.84 -11.20 -6.55
CA LYS A 41 -0.14 -10.03 -7.08
C LYS A 41 1.09 -9.70 -6.24
N LYS A 42 2.18 -9.35 -6.92
CA LYS A 42 3.44 -9.02 -6.25
C LYS A 42 3.30 -7.87 -5.26
N GLY A 43 2.50 -6.87 -5.61
CA GLY A 43 2.30 -5.71 -4.75
C GLY A 43 1.57 -6.03 -3.44
N ALA A 44 0.84 -7.15 -3.39
CA ALA A 44 0.09 -7.51 -2.20
C ALA A 44 1.00 -7.73 -0.98
N ASP A 45 2.17 -8.33 -1.17
CA ASP A 45 3.11 -8.54 -0.07
C ASP A 45 3.64 -7.24 0.49
N LEU A 46 3.95 -6.28 -0.36
CA LEU A 46 4.44 -4.98 0.07
C LEU A 46 3.38 -4.21 0.84
N ILE A 47 2.16 -4.21 0.32
CA ILE A 47 1.05 -3.51 0.96
C ILE A 47 0.65 -4.21 2.26
N LYS A 48 0.73 -5.53 2.31
CA LYS A 48 0.49 -6.28 3.54
C LYS A 48 1.48 -5.89 4.63
N LYS A 49 2.75 -5.76 4.29
CA LYS A 49 3.76 -5.32 5.27
C LYS A 49 3.48 -3.91 5.76
N LEU A 50 3.07 -3.04 4.84
CA LEU A 50 2.71 -1.67 5.20
C LEU A 50 1.49 -1.64 6.12
N LEU A 51 0.48 -2.43 5.82
CA LEU A 51 -0.72 -2.53 6.64
C LEU A 51 -0.39 -3.05 8.03
N ASN A 52 0.45 -4.08 8.14
CA ASN A 52 0.89 -4.60 9.43
C ASN A 52 1.65 -3.54 10.23
N SER A 53 2.46 -2.74 9.56
CA SER A 53 3.16 -1.63 10.20
C SER A 53 2.18 -0.59 10.75
N ALA A 54 1.14 -0.25 9.98
CA ALA A 54 0.12 0.68 10.43
C ALA A 54 -0.66 0.13 11.63
N ILE A 55 -0.96 -1.16 11.61
CA ILE A 55 -1.65 -1.82 12.74
C ILE A 55 -0.78 -1.75 14.00
N SER A 56 0.51 -2.05 13.87
CA SER A 56 1.43 -1.96 15.00
C SER A 56 1.51 -0.53 15.55
N ASN A 57 1.54 0.47 14.67
CA ASN A 57 1.54 1.86 15.09
C ASN A 57 0.28 2.21 15.87
N SER A 58 -0.88 1.72 15.43
CA SER A 58 -2.13 2.01 16.11
C SER A 58 -2.20 1.34 17.50
N GLU A 59 -1.71 0.11 17.61
CA GLU A 59 -1.68 -0.60 18.89
C GLU A 59 -0.74 0.05 19.89
N ASN A 60 0.45 0.44 19.42
CA ASN A 60 1.48 0.99 20.30
C ASN A 60 1.21 2.44 20.69
N ASN A 61 0.67 3.24 19.78
CA ASN A 61 0.53 4.67 20.00
C ASN A 61 -0.86 5.06 20.51
N GLU A 62 -1.89 4.33 20.10
CA GLU A 62 -3.28 4.72 20.38
C GLU A 62 -4.07 3.64 21.14
N GLU A 63 -3.44 2.52 21.45
CA GLU A 63 -4.08 1.38 22.13
C GLU A 63 -5.37 0.93 21.42
N ALA A 64 -5.40 1.03 20.11
CA ALA A 64 -6.59 0.71 19.33
C ALA A 64 -6.80 -0.79 19.24
N ASN A 65 -8.07 -1.20 19.23
CA ASN A 65 -8.44 -2.58 19.01
C ASN A 65 -8.47 -2.86 17.51
N ILE A 66 -7.72 -3.87 17.09
CA ILE A 66 -7.61 -4.23 15.67
C ILE A 66 -8.97 -4.54 15.03
N ASP A 67 -9.90 -5.11 15.81
CA ASP A 67 -11.22 -5.46 15.27
C ASP A 67 -12.04 -4.24 14.87
N GLU A 68 -11.72 -3.08 15.41
CA GLU A 68 -12.40 -1.82 15.12
C GLU A 68 -11.72 -0.99 14.05
N LEU A 69 -10.54 -1.40 13.62
CA LEU A 69 -9.77 -0.66 12.63
C LEU A 69 -10.29 -0.89 11.21
N ALA A 70 -10.30 0.17 10.44
CA ALA A 70 -10.64 0.12 9.02
C ALA A 70 -9.66 0.98 8.24
N ILE A 71 -9.49 0.67 6.97
CA ILE A 71 -8.66 1.47 6.10
C ILE A 71 -9.47 2.68 5.64
N LYS A 72 -9.12 3.85 6.15
CA LYS A 72 -9.77 5.09 5.76
C LYS A 72 -9.34 5.52 4.37
N SER A 73 -8.06 5.47 4.10
CA SER A 73 -7.53 5.80 2.79
C SER A 73 -6.24 5.05 2.53
N ILE A 74 -5.98 4.83 1.25
CA ILE A 74 -4.69 4.32 0.80
C ILE A 74 -4.36 5.09 -0.47
N ILE A 75 -3.21 5.74 -0.46
CA ILE A 75 -2.79 6.63 -1.53
C ILE A 75 -1.50 6.07 -2.13
N VAL A 76 -1.51 5.91 -3.44
CA VAL A 76 -0.34 5.46 -4.18
C VAL A 76 0.13 6.61 -5.06
N ASN A 77 1.32 7.10 -4.79
CA ASN A 77 1.91 8.18 -5.54
C ASN A 77 3.09 7.68 -6.37
N LYS A 78 3.27 8.28 -7.52
CA LYS A 78 4.43 8.01 -8.35
C LYS A 78 5.68 8.48 -7.62
N GLY A 79 6.61 7.56 -7.38
CA GLY A 79 7.91 7.90 -6.81
C GLY A 79 8.90 8.27 -7.92
N PHE A 80 10.16 8.10 -7.63
CA PHE A 80 11.19 8.36 -8.62
C PHE A 80 11.28 7.20 -9.61
N VAL A 81 11.87 7.47 -10.77
CA VAL A 81 12.14 6.46 -11.80
C VAL A 81 13.65 6.36 -11.96
N MET A 82 14.20 5.19 -11.72
CA MET A 82 15.61 4.94 -12.02
C MET A 82 15.75 4.58 -13.49
N LYS A 83 16.53 5.38 -14.18
CA LYS A 83 16.87 5.11 -15.58
C LYS A 83 18.27 4.52 -15.59
N ARG A 84 18.39 3.31 -16.12
CA ARG A 84 19.68 2.67 -16.30
C ARG A 84 19.93 2.43 -17.76
N ILE A 85 21.17 2.65 -18.17
CA ILE A 85 21.59 2.37 -19.53
C ILE A 85 22.31 1.04 -19.52
N LYS A 86 21.82 0.12 -20.32
CA LYS A 86 22.44 -1.18 -20.50
C LYS A 86 23.13 -1.19 -21.84
N ILE A 87 24.46 -1.34 -21.84
CA ILE A 87 25.23 -1.41 -23.09
C ILE A 87 25.08 -2.82 -23.63
N ARG A 88 24.59 -2.90 -24.88
CA ARG A 88 24.45 -4.18 -25.56
C ARG A 88 25.51 -4.34 -26.61
N ALA A 89 25.62 -5.55 -27.19
CA ALA A 89 26.57 -5.86 -28.25
C ALA A 89 26.47 -4.84 -29.39
N ARG A 90 27.59 -4.48 -29.98
CA ARG A 90 27.70 -3.49 -31.04
C ARG A 90 27.47 -2.03 -30.58
N GLY A 91 27.68 -1.77 -29.30
CA GLY A 91 27.61 -0.41 -28.78
C GLY A 91 26.21 0.19 -28.63
N ARG A 92 25.17 -0.63 -28.77
CA ARG A 92 23.80 -0.17 -28.54
C ARG A 92 23.55 -0.05 -27.08
N ALA A 93 22.89 1.06 -26.66
CA ALA A 93 22.49 1.27 -25.28
C ALA A 93 20.96 1.21 -25.18
N ASP A 94 20.46 0.37 -24.28
CA ASP A 94 19.04 0.28 -23.98
C ASP A 94 18.78 0.97 -22.65
N ARG A 95 17.72 1.78 -22.60
CA ARG A 95 17.28 2.40 -21.36
C ARG A 95 16.33 1.47 -20.64
N ILE A 96 16.68 1.14 -19.40
CA ILE A 96 15.82 0.36 -18.52
C ILE A 96 15.17 1.31 -17.51
N ARG A 97 13.85 1.30 -17.47
CA ARG A 97 13.10 2.05 -16.48
C ARG A 97 12.71 1.13 -15.33
N LYS A 98 13.06 1.55 -14.12
CA LYS A 98 12.62 0.86 -12.90
C LYS A 98 11.72 1.82 -12.13
N PRO A 99 10.40 1.67 -12.23
CA PRO A 99 9.51 2.56 -11.52
C PRO A 99 9.44 2.23 -10.04
N PHE A 100 9.30 3.27 -9.23
CA PHE A 100 9.09 3.18 -7.80
C PHE A 100 7.83 3.94 -7.46
N CYS A 101 7.20 3.57 -6.38
CA CYS A 101 6.04 4.30 -5.90
C CYS A 101 6.14 4.53 -4.40
N ASN A 102 5.38 5.51 -3.93
CA ASN A 102 5.22 5.78 -2.50
C ASN A 102 3.79 5.45 -2.13
N ILE A 103 3.62 4.76 -1.01
CA ILE A 103 2.31 4.33 -0.56
C ILE A 103 2.07 4.87 0.84
N GLU A 104 0.94 5.51 1.05
CA GLU A 104 0.50 5.96 2.36
C GLU A 104 -0.80 5.26 2.69
N ILE A 105 -0.86 4.63 3.86
CA ILE A 105 -2.08 4.02 4.35
C ILE A 105 -2.51 4.72 5.63
N MET A 106 -3.79 5.00 5.75
CA MET A 106 -4.37 5.62 6.94
C MET A 106 -5.44 4.70 7.50
N LEU A 107 -5.29 4.36 8.78
CA LEU A 107 -6.27 3.56 9.50
C LEU A 107 -7.05 4.44 10.46
N THR A 108 -8.27 4.05 10.71
CA THR A 108 -9.14 4.73 11.66
C THR A 108 -9.99 3.70 12.40
N ASP A 109 -10.34 4.01 13.63
CA ASP A 109 -11.31 3.24 14.40
C ASP A 109 -12.71 3.86 14.33
N ASN A 110 -12.87 4.92 13.54
CA ASN A 110 -14.12 5.65 13.43
C ASN A 110 -15.15 4.84 12.66
N LYS A 111 -16.28 4.56 13.30
CA LYS A 111 -17.38 3.83 12.67
C LYS A 111 -17.94 4.55 11.45
N GLU A 112 -17.81 5.86 11.37
CA GLU A 112 -18.26 6.63 10.22
C GLU A 112 -17.54 6.21 8.94
N ALA A 113 -16.27 5.82 9.04
CA ALA A 113 -15.53 5.37 7.88
C ALA A 113 -16.09 4.06 7.31
N LYS A 114 -16.61 3.17 8.17
CA LYS A 114 -17.25 1.95 7.75
C LYS A 114 -18.66 2.20 7.21
N ASP A 115 -19.40 3.05 7.89
CA ASP A 115 -20.78 3.39 7.52
C ASP A 115 -20.80 4.18 6.21
N GLY A 116 -19.80 5.04 6.00
CA GLY A 116 -19.69 5.82 4.79
C GLY A 116 -19.53 4.96 3.53
N SER A 117 -18.98 3.77 3.66
CA SER A 117 -18.83 2.85 2.53
C SER A 117 -20.12 2.12 2.17
N GLU A 118 -21.11 2.16 3.04
CA GLU A 118 -22.39 1.47 2.85
C GLU A 118 -23.45 2.37 2.23
N SER A 119 -23.25 3.66 2.30
CA SER A 119 -24.25 4.63 1.83
C SER A 119 -24.16 4.96 0.34
#